data_d09282b20367337ca7c454e8fb87b16a
#
_entry.id   d09282b20367337ca7c454e8fb87b16a
#
_cell.length_a   1.000
_cell.length_b   1.000
_cell.length_c   1.000
_cell.angle_alpha   90.00
_cell.angle_beta   90.00
_cell.angle_gamma   90.00
#
_symmetry.space_group_name_H-M   'P 1'
#
loop_
_entity.id
_entity.type
_entity.pdbx_description
1 polymer ?
#
loop_
_entity_poly.entity_id
_entity_poly.type
_entity_poly.pdbx_seq_one_letter_code
_entity_poly.pdbx_strand_id
1 'polypeptide(L)'
;MVERTGWAPVRHFAERSVLGLIAVLAVGLGFGVLLLLVRFHWGPLQDLDRSVADGLNRWASGSETVVAVLQQISSAGGRGFMIPLVALLVLMLIIRRRPRPALYLVVTGLGAMILDPSLKALIGRVRPVVEVPVATAPGNSFPSGHALGSMVVYGMIVLVFLPAVRRRWRPFFIGAAAVIVAAIGFTRIALGVHFLSDVLAGWLLGVAWISATAYAFRMWRREAGHTDPHLTDGLEPEAGPDLRLAPAEGPVLPHPWAKAAEILVGWVFVFGLLYLVGYTVTRWTPGFDTGFVEWLQTFRTERLDKWSWAWSKAGDTHAILFISLIFCPLALALWRQWRPVLFLVLTMVGELTLFLCAAAAVGRPRPPVEQLDGQMPTSSFPSGHIAATMCLWAAIAIITMARIRQPWRWIFPALAVIMPLGVALSRMYRGMHHPTDMLGAAILTTAWLTVLWFTIRPNAHPASATEAASEAVAATDSDRLEPAR
;
A
#
# COMPACT_ATOMS: atom_id res chain seq x y z
N MET A 1 14.54 53.39 -33.00
CA MET A 1 14.78 51.97 -32.72
C MET A 1 13.78 51.58 -31.64
N VAL A 2 12.61 51.04 -32.08
CA VAL A 2 11.48 50.73 -31.13
C VAL A 2 11.58 49.28 -30.80
N GLU A 3 11.80 48.98 -29.53
CA GLU A 3 11.82 47.62 -28.96
C GLU A 3 10.48 46.92 -29.17
N ARG A 4 10.49 45.88 -29.99
CA ARG A 4 9.38 44.90 -30.11
C ARG A 4 9.56 43.81 -29.07
N THR A 5 9.25 44.10 -27.83
CA THR A 5 9.26 43.10 -26.75
C THR A 5 7.97 43.19 -25.95
N GLY A 6 6.98 42.35 -26.27
CA GLY A 6 5.77 42.33 -25.42
C GLY A 6 4.73 41.26 -25.73
N TRP A 7 4.73 40.66 -26.92
CA TRP A 7 3.58 39.84 -27.37
C TRP A 7 3.80 38.32 -27.38
N ALA A 8 5.04 37.84 -27.31
CA ALA A 8 5.35 36.41 -27.37
C ALA A 8 4.82 35.60 -26.16
N PRO A 9 4.92 36.05 -24.91
CA PRO A 9 4.41 35.28 -23.77
C PRO A 9 2.89 35.16 -23.73
N VAL A 10 2.17 36.20 -24.22
CA VAL A 10 0.69 36.24 -24.23
C VAL A 10 0.12 35.27 -25.27
N ARG A 11 0.73 35.17 -26.44
CA ARG A 11 0.31 34.22 -27.52
C ARG A 11 0.43 32.77 -27.07
N HIS A 12 1.55 32.34 -26.53
CA HIS A 12 1.76 30.98 -26.01
C HIS A 12 0.84 30.63 -24.85
N PHE A 13 0.43 31.62 -24.06
CA PHE A 13 -0.54 31.44 -23.00
C PHE A 13 -1.95 31.21 -23.53
N ALA A 14 -2.40 32.00 -24.50
CA ALA A 14 -3.71 31.85 -25.11
C ALA A 14 -3.83 30.51 -25.86
N GLU A 15 -2.84 30.11 -26.65
CA GLU A 15 -2.81 28.85 -27.39
C GLU A 15 -2.90 27.64 -26.45
N ARG A 16 -2.19 27.62 -25.33
CA ARG A 16 -2.20 26.53 -24.36
C ARG A 16 -3.49 26.44 -23.55
N SER A 17 -4.09 27.58 -23.22
CA SER A 17 -5.39 27.63 -22.55
C SER A 17 -6.51 27.14 -23.46
N VAL A 18 -6.45 27.45 -24.74
CA VAL A 18 -7.39 26.99 -25.77
C VAL A 18 -7.24 25.47 -25.98
N LEU A 19 -6.02 24.95 -26.11
CA LEU A 19 -5.79 23.50 -26.25
C LEU A 19 -6.29 22.71 -25.03
N GLY A 20 -6.06 23.23 -23.82
CA GLY A 20 -6.60 22.63 -22.58
C GLY A 20 -8.12 22.58 -22.57
N LEU A 21 -8.76 23.68 -22.97
CA LEU A 21 -10.22 23.78 -23.06
C LEU A 21 -10.77 22.82 -24.14
N ILE A 22 -10.14 22.77 -25.31
CA ILE A 22 -10.51 21.84 -26.39
C ILE A 22 -10.40 20.39 -25.89
N ALA A 23 -9.34 20.02 -25.18
CA ALA A 23 -9.17 18.69 -24.64
C ALA A 23 -10.29 18.32 -23.65
N VAL A 24 -10.65 19.23 -22.74
CA VAL A 24 -11.76 19.00 -21.78
C VAL A 24 -13.10 18.89 -22.51
N LEU A 25 -13.34 19.74 -23.52
CA LEU A 25 -14.56 19.68 -24.32
C LEU A 25 -14.63 18.40 -25.15
N ALA A 26 -13.51 17.94 -25.73
CA ALA A 26 -13.45 16.70 -26.47
C ALA A 26 -13.73 15.47 -25.59
N VAL A 27 -13.18 15.45 -24.36
CA VAL A 27 -13.44 14.38 -23.37
C VAL A 27 -14.91 14.42 -22.93
N GLY A 28 -15.46 15.61 -22.65
CA GLY A 28 -16.87 15.78 -22.29
C GLY A 28 -17.81 15.36 -23.42
N LEU A 29 -17.48 15.73 -24.66
CA LEU A 29 -18.22 15.32 -25.86
C LEU A 29 -18.14 13.81 -26.06
N GLY A 30 -16.95 13.22 -25.93
CA GLY A 30 -16.76 11.76 -26.00
C GLY A 30 -17.60 11.00 -24.99
N PHE A 31 -17.64 11.46 -23.73
CA PHE A 31 -18.54 10.91 -22.72
C PHE A 31 -20.02 11.09 -23.11
N GLY A 32 -20.41 12.27 -23.56
CA GLY A 32 -21.78 12.56 -23.99
C GLY A 32 -22.24 11.69 -25.16
N VAL A 33 -21.39 11.52 -26.18
CA VAL A 33 -21.67 10.61 -27.31
C VAL A 33 -21.83 9.17 -26.82
N LEU A 34 -20.92 8.69 -25.99
CA LEU A 34 -20.98 7.31 -25.45
C LEU A 34 -22.24 7.12 -24.61
N LEU A 35 -22.60 8.11 -23.80
CA LEU A 35 -23.85 8.14 -23.02
C LEU A 35 -25.09 8.01 -23.91
N LEU A 36 -25.14 8.80 -25.01
CA LEU A 36 -26.25 8.76 -25.94
C LEU A 36 -26.36 7.42 -26.66
N LEU A 37 -25.23 6.87 -27.13
CA LEU A 37 -25.19 5.54 -27.80
C LEU A 37 -25.69 4.44 -26.86
N VAL A 38 -25.31 4.49 -25.58
CA VAL A 38 -25.79 3.55 -24.56
C VAL A 38 -27.27 3.77 -24.27
N ARG A 39 -27.72 5.02 -24.13
CA ARG A 39 -29.09 5.38 -23.79
C ARG A 39 -30.08 5.01 -24.89
N PHE A 40 -29.67 5.17 -26.16
CA PHE A 40 -30.49 4.84 -27.35
C PHE A 40 -30.29 3.39 -27.82
N HIS A 41 -29.55 2.57 -27.05
CA HIS A 41 -29.36 1.15 -27.36
C HIS A 41 -28.80 0.88 -28.77
N TRP A 42 -27.80 1.69 -29.21
CA TRP A 42 -27.22 1.56 -30.53
C TRP A 42 -26.61 0.16 -30.77
N GLY A 43 -27.18 -0.61 -31.73
CA GLY A 43 -26.89 -2.02 -31.95
C GLY A 43 -25.40 -2.37 -32.02
N PRO A 44 -24.61 -1.71 -32.90
CA PRO A 44 -23.19 -2.04 -33.06
C PRO A 44 -22.37 -1.91 -31.80
N LEU A 45 -22.67 -0.94 -30.91
CA LEU A 45 -22.01 -0.80 -29.63
C LEU A 45 -22.40 -1.91 -28.65
N GLN A 46 -23.68 -2.29 -28.63
CA GLN A 46 -24.15 -3.39 -27.80
C GLN A 46 -23.54 -4.73 -28.20
N ASP A 47 -23.42 -5.00 -29.52
CA ASP A 47 -22.80 -6.23 -30.02
C ASP A 47 -21.32 -6.29 -29.70
N LEU A 48 -20.60 -5.16 -29.84
CA LEU A 48 -19.21 -5.03 -29.40
C LEU A 48 -19.07 -5.27 -27.89
N ASP A 49 -19.91 -4.62 -27.07
CA ASP A 49 -19.90 -4.72 -25.62
C ASP A 49 -20.12 -6.18 -25.16
N ARG A 50 -21.08 -6.88 -25.76
CA ARG A 50 -21.35 -8.28 -25.46
C ARG A 50 -20.21 -9.18 -25.90
N SER A 51 -19.75 -9.05 -27.15
CA SER A 51 -18.69 -9.91 -27.68
C SER A 51 -17.39 -9.80 -26.86
N VAL A 52 -17.02 -8.57 -26.44
CA VAL A 52 -15.84 -8.34 -25.60
C VAL A 52 -16.05 -8.88 -24.18
N ALA A 53 -17.23 -8.66 -23.58
CA ALA A 53 -17.51 -9.16 -22.22
C ALA A 53 -17.52 -10.69 -22.18
N ASP A 54 -18.19 -11.35 -23.13
CA ASP A 54 -18.28 -12.80 -23.20
C ASP A 54 -16.92 -13.44 -23.54
N GLY A 55 -16.15 -12.84 -24.47
CA GLY A 55 -14.84 -13.33 -24.85
C GLY A 55 -13.85 -13.30 -23.71
N LEU A 56 -13.76 -12.17 -23.00
CA LEU A 56 -12.85 -12.01 -21.85
C LEU A 56 -13.29 -12.81 -20.64
N ASN A 57 -14.61 -12.95 -20.40
CA ASN A 57 -15.12 -13.77 -19.30
C ASN A 57 -14.83 -15.25 -19.51
N ARG A 58 -15.03 -15.81 -20.72
CA ARG A 58 -14.65 -17.19 -21.05
C ARG A 58 -13.16 -17.45 -20.85
N TRP A 59 -12.30 -16.51 -21.24
CA TRP A 59 -10.87 -16.61 -21.00
C TRP A 59 -10.55 -16.61 -19.51
N ALA A 60 -11.12 -15.70 -18.74
CA ALA A 60 -10.83 -15.56 -17.31
C ALA A 60 -11.37 -16.75 -16.51
N SER A 61 -12.59 -17.21 -16.78
CA SER A 61 -13.25 -18.31 -16.06
C SER A 61 -12.58 -19.68 -16.27
N GLY A 62 -11.71 -19.82 -17.27
CA GLY A 62 -10.94 -21.05 -17.51
C GLY A 62 -9.87 -21.37 -16.45
N SER A 63 -9.58 -20.46 -15.49
CA SER A 63 -8.58 -20.68 -14.46
C SER A 63 -8.90 -19.93 -13.17
N GLU A 64 -9.03 -20.66 -12.06
CA GLU A 64 -9.25 -20.06 -10.73
C GLU A 64 -8.12 -19.09 -10.33
N THR A 65 -6.87 -19.40 -10.71
CA THR A 65 -5.72 -18.51 -10.47
C THR A 65 -5.87 -17.20 -11.20
N VAL A 66 -6.30 -17.22 -12.46
CA VAL A 66 -6.54 -15.99 -13.25
C VAL A 66 -7.64 -15.17 -12.58
N VAL A 67 -8.75 -15.79 -12.20
CA VAL A 67 -9.85 -15.10 -11.49
C VAL A 67 -9.35 -14.46 -10.20
N ALA A 68 -8.58 -15.18 -9.39
CA ALA A 68 -8.01 -14.65 -8.13
C ALA A 68 -7.10 -13.45 -8.37
N VAL A 69 -6.21 -13.50 -9.37
CA VAL A 69 -5.33 -12.38 -9.75
C VAL A 69 -6.15 -11.18 -10.22
N LEU A 70 -7.14 -11.39 -11.07
CA LEU A 70 -8.02 -10.32 -11.56
C LEU A 70 -8.81 -9.66 -10.41
N GLN A 71 -9.30 -10.44 -9.44
CA GLN A 71 -9.98 -9.93 -8.27
C GLN A 71 -9.05 -9.10 -7.38
N GLN A 72 -7.79 -9.53 -7.18
CA GLN A 72 -6.79 -8.76 -6.44
C GLN A 72 -6.47 -7.42 -7.12
N ILE A 73 -6.23 -7.41 -8.42
CA ILE A 73 -6.02 -6.17 -9.18
C ILE A 73 -7.26 -5.27 -9.10
N SER A 74 -8.46 -5.85 -9.26
CA SER A 74 -9.73 -5.12 -9.16
C SER A 74 -9.92 -4.47 -7.79
N SER A 75 -9.46 -5.10 -6.71
CA SER A 75 -9.58 -4.58 -5.34
C SER A 75 -8.89 -3.22 -5.17
N ALA A 76 -7.79 -2.95 -5.89
CA ALA A 76 -7.11 -1.66 -5.90
C ALA A 76 -7.95 -0.52 -6.50
N GLY A 77 -9.02 -0.84 -7.25
CA GLY A 77 -10.04 0.11 -7.74
C GLY A 77 -11.30 0.13 -6.87
N GLY A 78 -11.36 -0.63 -5.80
CA GLY A 78 -12.50 -0.71 -4.89
C GLY A 78 -12.50 0.40 -3.83
N ARG A 79 -13.70 0.78 -3.35
CA ARG A 79 -13.85 1.81 -2.30
C ARG A 79 -13.10 1.43 -1.01
N GLY A 80 -13.05 0.13 -0.67
CA GLY A 80 -12.33 -0.39 0.50
C GLY A 80 -10.83 -0.13 0.48
N PHE A 81 -10.21 0.01 -0.68
CA PHE A 81 -8.80 0.36 -0.84
C PHE A 81 -8.61 1.87 -1.07
N MET A 82 -9.38 2.47 -1.98
CA MET A 82 -9.17 3.85 -2.40
C MET A 82 -9.50 4.88 -1.30
N ILE A 83 -10.55 4.65 -0.47
CA ILE A 83 -10.90 5.57 0.61
C ILE A 83 -9.79 5.66 1.67
N PRO A 84 -9.28 4.55 2.24
CA PRO A 84 -8.14 4.59 3.15
C PRO A 84 -6.89 5.20 2.52
N LEU A 85 -6.60 4.91 1.26
CA LEU A 85 -5.46 5.50 0.54
C LEU A 85 -5.58 7.02 0.48
N VAL A 86 -6.71 7.57 0.04
CA VAL A 86 -6.94 9.01 -0.04
C VAL A 86 -6.89 9.64 1.36
N ALA A 87 -7.51 9.03 2.36
CA ALA A 87 -7.48 9.51 3.74
C ALA A 87 -6.03 9.58 4.28
N LEU A 88 -5.21 8.57 4.00
CA LEU A 88 -3.80 8.56 4.38
C LEU A 88 -3.01 9.67 3.70
N LEU A 89 -3.22 9.91 2.39
CA LEU A 89 -2.57 10.98 1.65
C LEU A 89 -3.01 12.36 2.14
N VAL A 90 -4.29 12.56 2.43
CA VAL A 90 -4.82 13.79 3.05
C VAL A 90 -4.17 14.03 4.40
N LEU A 91 -4.11 13.03 5.27
CA LEU A 91 -3.44 13.12 6.57
C LEU A 91 -1.95 13.48 6.42
N MET A 92 -1.24 12.83 5.47
CA MET A 92 0.15 13.14 5.16
C MET A 92 0.32 14.62 4.74
N LEU A 93 -0.56 15.14 3.87
CA LEU A 93 -0.52 16.53 3.41
C LEU A 93 -0.80 17.53 4.56
N ILE A 94 -1.73 17.19 5.45
CA ILE A 94 -2.02 18.00 6.65
C ILE A 94 -0.80 18.05 7.58
N ILE A 95 -0.17 16.90 7.85
CA ILE A 95 1.07 16.80 8.64
C ILE A 95 2.18 17.66 8.00
N ARG A 96 2.26 17.67 6.67
CA ARG A 96 3.23 18.46 5.89
C ARG A 96 2.84 19.95 5.77
N ARG A 97 1.78 20.40 6.45
CA ARG A 97 1.26 21.77 6.40
C ARG A 97 0.92 22.23 4.98
N ARG A 98 0.38 21.30 4.16
CA ARG A 98 -0.08 21.55 2.79
C ARG A 98 -1.61 21.37 2.68
N PRO A 99 -2.41 22.27 3.29
CA PRO A 99 -3.86 22.11 3.35
C PRO A 99 -4.56 22.24 1.99
N ARG A 100 -3.99 23.04 1.06
CA ARG A 100 -4.60 23.26 -0.26
C ARG A 100 -4.66 21.97 -1.10
N PRO A 101 -3.53 21.23 -1.34
CA PRO A 101 -3.61 19.94 -2.02
C PRO A 101 -4.38 18.88 -1.23
N ALA A 102 -4.40 18.95 0.12
CA ALA A 102 -5.26 18.07 0.92
C ALA A 102 -6.75 18.32 0.61
N LEU A 103 -7.18 19.58 0.59
CA LEU A 103 -8.55 19.95 0.23
C LEU A 103 -8.89 19.52 -1.21
N TYR A 104 -7.94 19.68 -2.15
CA TYR A 104 -8.13 19.22 -3.52
C TYR A 104 -8.41 17.71 -3.58
N LEU A 105 -7.65 16.86 -2.85
CA LEU A 105 -7.89 15.42 -2.79
C LEU A 105 -9.28 15.10 -2.22
N VAL A 106 -9.69 15.79 -1.15
CA VAL A 106 -11.00 15.58 -0.52
C VAL A 106 -12.13 15.96 -1.46
N VAL A 107 -12.11 17.16 -2.04
CA VAL A 107 -13.19 17.64 -2.93
C VAL A 107 -13.28 16.80 -4.18
N THR A 108 -12.15 16.47 -4.81
CA THR A 108 -12.11 15.67 -6.03
C THR A 108 -12.57 14.22 -5.78
N GLY A 109 -12.13 13.63 -4.67
CA GLY A 109 -12.53 12.27 -4.28
C GLY A 109 -14.01 12.17 -3.90
N LEU A 110 -14.50 13.07 -3.06
CA LEU A 110 -15.93 13.11 -2.67
C LEU A 110 -16.83 13.35 -3.87
N GLY A 111 -16.45 14.26 -4.78
CA GLY A 111 -17.22 14.52 -5.99
C GLY A 111 -17.36 13.26 -6.87
N ALA A 112 -16.29 12.49 -7.04
CA ALA A 112 -16.36 11.22 -7.77
C ALA A 112 -17.29 10.19 -7.07
N MET A 113 -17.29 10.16 -5.73
CA MET A 113 -18.18 9.30 -4.94
C MET A 113 -19.66 9.68 -5.09
N ILE A 114 -19.95 10.94 -5.39
CA ILE A 114 -21.33 11.43 -5.65
C ILE A 114 -21.69 11.19 -7.11
N LEU A 115 -20.79 11.45 -8.06
CA LEU A 115 -21.04 11.31 -9.49
C LEU A 115 -21.38 9.86 -9.89
N ASP A 116 -20.69 8.86 -9.34
CA ASP A 116 -20.91 7.44 -9.67
C ASP A 116 -22.36 7.00 -9.40
N PRO A 117 -22.91 7.07 -8.18
CA PRO A 117 -24.27 6.63 -7.93
C PRO A 117 -25.32 7.51 -8.61
N SER A 118 -25.08 8.83 -8.76
CA SER A 118 -26.01 9.74 -9.42
C SER A 118 -26.23 9.38 -10.89
N LEU A 119 -25.15 9.12 -11.62
CA LEU A 119 -25.24 8.72 -13.02
C LEU A 119 -25.79 7.30 -13.19
N LYS A 120 -25.46 6.39 -12.31
CA LYS A 120 -26.03 5.04 -12.30
C LYS A 120 -27.53 5.06 -12.11
N ALA A 121 -28.05 5.88 -11.19
CA ALA A 121 -29.48 6.04 -10.98
C ALA A 121 -30.18 6.66 -12.19
N LEU A 122 -29.53 7.64 -12.85
CA LEU A 122 -30.09 8.33 -14.02
C LEU A 122 -30.19 7.43 -15.25
N ILE A 123 -29.21 6.55 -15.48
CA ILE A 123 -29.09 5.79 -16.73
C ILE A 123 -29.75 4.41 -16.61
N GLY A 124 -29.62 3.75 -15.48
CA GLY A 124 -30.31 2.50 -15.16
C GLY A 124 -29.87 1.28 -15.97
N ARG A 125 -28.65 1.28 -16.60
CA ARG A 125 -28.18 0.20 -17.45
C ARG A 125 -27.97 -1.10 -16.67
N VAL A 126 -28.53 -2.21 -17.18
CA VAL A 126 -28.35 -3.56 -16.62
C VAL A 126 -26.90 -4.05 -16.88
N ARG A 127 -26.39 -4.86 -15.97
CA ARG A 127 -25.05 -5.47 -16.09
C ARG A 127 -25.01 -6.58 -17.14
N PRO A 128 -23.79 -6.94 -17.64
CA PRO A 128 -23.65 -8.12 -18.48
C PRO A 128 -24.19 -9.38 -17.83
N VAL A 129 -24.87 -10.20 -18.59
CA VAL A 129 -25.20 -11.58 -18.22
C VAL A 129 -24.22 -12.46 -18.97
N VAL A 130 -23.26 -13.03 -18.28
CA VAL A 130 -22.17 -13.86 -18.84
C VAL A 130 -22.42 -15.34 -18.54
N GLU A 131 -21.86 -16.24 -19.35
CA GLU A 131 -22.05 -17.69 -19.22
C GLU A 131 -21.55 -18.25 -17.88
N VAL A 132 -20.38 -17.74 -17.41
CA VAL A 132 -19.75 -18.17 -16.16
C VAL A 132 -19.52 -16.96 -15.25
N PRO A 133 -20.47 -16.60 -14.37
CA PRO A 133 -20.28 -15.46 -13.49
C PRO A 133 -19.22 -15.76 -12.42
N VAL A 134 -18.03 -15.18 -12.55
CA VAL A 134 -16.90 -15.32 -11.60
C VAL A 134 -16.84 -14.19 -10.57
N ALA A 135 -17.68 -13.16 -10.71
CA ALA A 135 -17.83 -12.06 -9.77
C ALA A 135 -19.26 -11.51 -9.83
N THR A 136 -19.70 -10.91 -8.73
CA THR A 136 -20.98 -10.20 -8.64
C THR A 136 -20.75 -8.75 -8.25
N ALA A 137 -21.61 -7.87 -8.71
CA ALA A 137 -21.60 -6.47 -8.30
C ALA A 137 -23.02 -5.92 -8.21
N PRO A 138 -23.38 -5.20 -7.15
CA PRO A 138 -24.72 -4.67 -6.98
C PRO A 138 -24.99 -3.45 -7.87
N GLY A 139 -26.27 -3.21 -8.18
CA GLY A 139 -26.75 -2.00 -8.86
C GLY A 139 -26.40 -1.91 -10.35
N ASN A 140 -26.57 -0.73 -10.93
CA ASN A 140 -26.47 -0.44 -12.34
C ASN A 140 -25.05 -0.52 -12.89
N SER A 141 -24.92 -0.81 -14.19
CA SER A 141 -23.63 -1.03 -14.86
C SER A 141 -22.93 0.26 -15.25
N PHE A 142 -23.63 1.24 -15.83
CA PHE A 142 -23.05 2.43 -16.44
C PHE A 142 -23.10 3.67 -15.54
N PRO A 143 -22.01 4.43 -15.42
CA PRO A 143 -20.64 4.07 -15.79
C PRO A 143 -19.99 3.10 -14.80
N SER A 144 -18.80 2.55 -15.11
CA SER A 144 -18.05 1.72 -14.19
C SER A 144 -17.44 2.55 -13.06
N GLY A 145 -17.91 2.31 -11.81
CA GLY A 145 -17.41 3.02 -10.63
C GLY A 145 -15.95 2.72 -10.30
N HIS A 146 -15.45 1.51 -10.60
CA HIS A 146 -14.02 1.18 -10.46
C HIS A 146 -13.16 1.93 -11.48
N ALA A 147 -13.63 2.05 -12.72
CA ALA A 147 -12.93 2.80 -13.76
C ALA A 147 -12.91 4.30 -13.46
N LEU A 148 -14.05 4.88 -13.09
CA LEU A 148 -14.14 6.27 -12.66
C LEU A 148 -13.27 6.54 -11.45
N GLY A 149 -13.44 5.75 -10.38
CA GLY A 149 -12.73 5.94 -9.12
C GLY A 149 -11.22 5.80 -9.29
N SER A 150 -10.74 4.77 -10.01
CA SER A 150 -9.31 4.58 -10.27
C SER A 150 -8.73 5.73 -11.10
N MET A 151 -9.41 6.17 -12.16
CA MET A 151 -8.98 7.33 -12.93
C MET A 151 -8.85 8.57 -12.05
N VAL A 152 -9.86 8.85 -11.22
CA VAL A 152 -9.85 10.03 -10.34
C VAL A 152 -8.76 9.90 -9.28
N VAL A 153 -8.68 8.79 -8.54
CA VAL A 153 -7.75 8.64 -7.43
C VAL A 153 -6.30 8.63 -7.91
N TYR A 154 -5.95 7.79 -8.87
CA TYR A 154 -4.57 7.73 -9.36
C TYR A 154 -4.18 8.97 -10.16
N GLY A 155 -5.13 9.61 -10.89
CA GLY A 155 -4.91 10.86 -11.59
C GLY A 155 -4.66 12.03 -10.63
N MET A 156 -5.45 12.20 -9.57
CA MET A 156 -5.20 13.26 -8.59
C MET A 156 -3.92 13.02 -7.78
N ILE A 157 -3.53 11.76 -7.51
CA ILE A 157 -2.23 11.42 -6.91
C ILE A 157 -1.10 11.90 -7.83
N VAL A 158 -1.18 11.61 -9.12
CA VAL A 158 -0.18 12.10 -10.09
C VAL A 158 -0.10 13.62 -10.02
N LEU A 159 -1.22 14.33 -10.14
CA LEU A 159 -1.22 15.81 -10.16
C LEU A 159 -0.66 16.45 -8.88
N VAL A 160 -0.96 15.87 -7.72
CA VAL A 160 -0.49 16.38 -6.43
C VAL A 160 0.98 16.07 -6.18
N PHE A 161 1.42 14.84 -6.48
CA PHE A 161 2.77 14.39 -6.11
C PHE A 161 3.82 14.52 -7.22
N LEU A 162 3.43 14.86 -8.45
CA LEU A 162 4.36 15.05 -9.56
C LEU A 162 5.50 16.04 -9.25
N PRO A 163 5.30 17.15 -8.48
CA PRO A 163 6.37 18.05 -8.07
C PRO A 163 7.47 17.39 -7.23
N ALA A 164 7.11 16.34 -6.46
CA ALA A 164 8.07 15.60 -5.65
C ALA A 164 8.94 14.63 -6.47
N VAL A 165 8.47 14.26 -7.67
CA VAL A 165 9.14 13.29 -8.54
C VAL A 165 10.22 14.00 -9.37
N ARG A 166 11.45 13.44 -9.39
CA ARG A 166 12.54 13.95 -10.24
C ARG A 166 12.10 13.94 -11.71
N ARG A 167 12.42 14.97 -12.47
CA ARG A 167 11.93 15.19 -13.85
C ARG A 167 12.10 13.97 -14.76
N ARG A 168 13.22 13.25 -14.65
CA ARG A 168 13.53 12.02 -15.42
C ARG A 168 12.57 10.86 -15.12
N TRP A 169 11.96 10.79 -13.92
CA TRP A 169 11.07 9.72 -13.48
C TRP A 169 9.58 10.05 -13.64
N ARG A 170 9.25 11.30 -13.99
CA ARG A 170 7.85 11.73 -14.18
C ARG A 170 7.10 10.93 -15.23
N PRO A 171 7.67 10.64 -16.44
CA PRO A 171 6.99 9.81 -17.42
C PRO A 171 6.69 8.41 -16.91
N PHE A 172 7.63 7.82 -16.16
CA PHE A 172 7.44 6.50 -15.53
C PHE A 172 6.33 6.54 -14.46
N PHE A 173 6.28 7.57 -13.63
CA PHE A 173 5.25 7.73 -12.60
C PHE A 173 3.85 7.89 -13.21
N ILE A 174 3.72 8.69 -14.27
CA ILE A 174 2.47 8.86 -15.03
C ILE A 174 2.09 7.54 -15.71
N GLY A 175 3.04 6.88 -16.36
CA GLY A 175 2.83 5.60 -17.04
C GLY A 175 2.38 4.51 -16.10
N ALA A 176 2.98 4.41 -14.91
CA ALA A 176 2.58 3.45 -13.88
C ALA A 176 1.12 3.67 -13.43
N ALA A 177 0.72 4.92 -13.19
CA ALA A 177 -0.66 5.25 -12.87
C ALA A 177 -1.62 4.87 -14.00
N ALA A 178 -1.27 5.15 -15.25
CA ALA A 178 -2.06 4.79 -16.41
C ALA A 178 -2.22 3.26 -16.56
N VAL A 179 -1.15 2.49 -16.35
CA VAL A 179 -1.18 1.02 -16.36
C VAL A 179 -2.09 0.46 -15.27
N ILE A 180 -2.00 1.01 -14.05
CA ILE A 180 -2.88 0.60 -12.94
C ILE A 180 -4.35 0.85 -13.29
N VAL A 181 -4.67 2.04 -13.80
CA VAL A 181 -6.04 2.41 -14.20
C VAL A 181 -6.55 1.51 -15.32
N ALA A 182 -5.72 1.25 -16.34
CA ALA A 182 -6.05 0.36 -17.44
C ALA A 182 -6.27 -1.09 -16.96
N ALA A 183 -5.38 -1.59 -16.10
CA ALA A 183 -5.50 -2.93 -15.53
C ALA A 183 -6.78 -3.07 -14.70
N ILE A 184 -7.11 -2.10 -13.83
CA ILE A 184 -8.36 -2.12 -13.06
C ILE A 184 -9.58 -2.14 -14.00
N GLY A 185 -9.62 -1.28 -15.02
CA GLY A 185 -10.72 -1.26 -16.01
C GLY A 185 -10.85 -2.59 -16.74
N PHE A 186 -9.73 -3.15 -17.19
CA PHE A 186 -9.69 -4.47 -17.84
C PHE A 186 -10.29 -5.57 -16.95
N THR A 187 -9.92 -5.59 -15.65
CA THR A 187 -10.45 -6.61 -14.74
C THR A 187 -11.97 -6.57 -14.63
N ARG A 188 -12.60 -5.38 -14.77
CA ARG A 188 -14.06 -5.26 -14.67
C ARG A 188 -14.80 -5.90 -15.82
N ILE A 189 -14.19 -5.89 -17.02
CA ILE A 189 -14.74 -6.55 -18.21
C ILE A 189 -14.47 -8.05 -18.12
N ALA A 190 -13.24 -8.45 -17.82
CA ALA A 190 -12.85 -9.85 -17.73
C ALA A 190 -13.59 -10.63 -16.63
N LEU A 191 -13.91 -9.98 -15.51
CA LEU A 191 -14.76 -10.54 -14.45
C LEU A 191 -16.27 -10.55 -14.80
N GLY A 192 -16.66 -10.08 -15.99
CA GLY A 192 -18.04 -10.11 -16.48
C GLY A 192 -19.02 -9.17 -15.76
N VAL A 193 -18.54 -8.13 -15.07
CA VAL A 193 -19.40 -7.24 -14.27
C VAL A 193 -19.67 -5.89 -14.92
N HIS A 194 -18.95 -5.52 -15.99
CA HIS A 194 -19.12 -4.30 -16.79
C HIS A 194 -18.86 -4.53 -18.27
N PHE A 195 -19.50 -3.73 -19.10
CA PHE A 195 -19.21 -3.65 -20.53
C PHE A 195 -17.99 -2.76 -20.80
N LEU A 196 -17.39 -2.91 -21.99
CA LEU A 196 -16.28 -2.05 -22.43
C LEU A 196 -16.68 -0.58 -22.39
N SER A 197 -17.85 -0.24 -22.90
CA SER A 197 -18.38 1.13 -22.90
C SER A 197 -18.58 1.71 -21.52
N ASP A 198 -18.92 0.89 -20.48
CA ASP A 198 -19.03 1.36 -19.10
C ASP A 198 -17.66 1.80 -18.54
N VAL A 199 -16.61 1.06 -18.89
CA VAL A 199 -15.23 1.33 -18.46
C VAL A 199 -14.71 2.58 -19.14
N LEU A 200 -14.88 2.69 -20.48
CA LEU A 200 -14.49 3.88 -21.25
C LEU A 200 -15.22 5.14 -20.74
N ALA A 201 -16.52 5.04 -20.48
CA ALA A 201 -17.29 6.14 -19.90
C ALA A 201 -16.78 6.54 -18.52
N GLY A 202 -16.42 5.57 -17.66
CA GLY A 202 -15.83 5.82 -16.36
C GLY A 202 -14.51 6.59 -16.47
N TRP A 203 -13.63 6.21 -17.39
CA TRP A 203 -12.37 6.92 -17.62
C TRP A 203 -12.58 8.33 -18.19
N LEU A 204 -13.43 8.50 -19.19
CA LEU A 204 -13.74 9.82 -19.77
C LEU A 204 -14.32 10.77 -18.71
N LEU A 205 -15.28 10.29 -17.94
CA LEU A 205 -15.86 11.07 -16.84
C LEU A 205 -14.81 11.41 -15.77
N GLY A 206 -13.94 10.47 -15.44
CA GLY A 206 -12.83 10.67 -14.50
C GLY A 206 -11.87 11.75 -14.96
N VAL A 207 -11.44 11.71 -16.23
CA VAL A 207 -10.58 12.76 -16.84
C VAL A 207 -11.29 14.11 -16.83
N ALA A 208 -12.57 14.17 -17.21
CA ALA A 208 -13.36 15.42 -17.21
C ALA A 208 -13.44 16.00 -15.79
N TRP A 209 -13.73 15.16 -14.78
CA TRP A 209 -13.85 15.58 -13.39
C TRP A 209 -12.52 16.08 -12.80
N ILE A 210 -11.42 15.35 -13.00
CA ILE A 210 -10.09 15.78 -12.58
C ILE A 210 -9.72 17.10 -13.25
N SER A 211 -9.98 17.25 -14.54
CA SER A 211 -9.67 18.46 -15.31
C SER A 211 -10.44 19.66 -14.77
N ALA A 212 -11.73 19.49 -14.48
CA ALA A 212 -12.58 20.54 -13.91
C ALA A 212 -12.09 20.97 -12.52
N THR A 213 -11.82 20.00 -11.64
CA THR A 213 -11.34 20.30 -10.27
C THR A 213 -9.92 20.86 -10.27
N ALA A 214 -9.02 20.38 -11.14
CA ALA A 214 -7.69 20.95 -11.30
C ALA A 214 -7.75 22.39 -11.84
N TYR A 215 -8.65 22.68 -12.78
CA TYR A 215 -8.87 24.04 -13.28
C TYR A 215 -9.38 24.96 -12.15
N ALA A 216 -10.39 24.55 -11.39
CA ALA A 216 -10.89 25.31 -10.25
C ALA A 216 -9.80 25.59 -9.20
N PHE A 217 -8.95 24.58 -8.91
CA PHE A 217 -7.81 24.72 -8.02
C PHE A 217 -6.78 25.73 -8.53
N ARG A 218 -6.51 25.72 -9.85
CA ARG A 218 -5.58 26.70 -10.47
C ARG A 218 -6.13 28.12 -10.42
N MET A 219 -7.44 28.31 -10.64
CA MET A 219 -8.09 29.61 -10.49
C MET A 219 -7.95 30.13 -9.08
N TRP A 220 -8.24 29.29 -8.07
CA TRP A 220 -8.05 29.66 -6.67
C TRP A 220 -6.61 30.08 -6.34
N ARG A 221 -5.61 29.39 -6.92
CA ARG A 221 -4.19 29.75 -6.76
C ARG A 221 -3.85 31.11 -7.39
N ARG A 222 -4.41 31.41 -8.57
CA ARG A 222 -4.22 32.71 -9.23
C ARG A 222 -4.77 33.86 -8.38
N GLU A 223 -5.96 33.67 -7.83
CA GLU A 223 -6.56 34.67 -6.91
C GLU A 223 -5.69 34.91 -5.66
N ALA A 224 -4.95 33.87 -5.23
CA ALA A 224 -3.98 33.95 -4.15
C ALA A 224 -2.59 34.50 -4.58
N GLY A 225 -2.44 35.00 -5.82
CA GLY A 225 -1.20 35.61 -6.33
C GLY A 225 -0.11 34.65 -6.80
N HIS A 226 -0.42 33.38 -6.97
CA HIS A 226 0.56 32.39 -7.49
C HIS A 226 0.57 32.33 -9.00
N THR A 227 1.75 32.06 -9.59
CA THR A 227 1.90 31.85 -11.04
C THR A 227 1.31 30.51 -11.47
N ASP A 228 0.82 30.43 -12.70
CA ASP A 228 0.29 29.20 -13.27
C ASP A 228 1.39 28.21 -13.62
N PRO A 229 1.40 27.01 -13.03
CA PRO A 229 2.34 25.97 -13.41
C PRO A 229 1.91 25.27 -14.72
N HIS A 230 2.87 24.68 -15.43
CA HIS A 230 2.53 23.71 -16.48
C HIS A 230 1.89 22.47 -15.86
N LEU A 231 0.93 21.82 -16.55
CA LEU A 231 0.31 20.57 -16.09
C LEU A 231 1.35 19.47 -15.83
N THR A 232 2.45 19.48 -16.58
CA THR A 232 3.60 18.58 -16.42
C THR A 232 4.42 18.85 -15.16
N ASP A 233 4.18 19.93 -14.44
CA ASP A 233 4.85 20.28 -13.20
C ASP A 233 4.00 20.01 -11.96
N GLY A 234 2.77 19.53 -12.16
CA GLY A 234 1.80 19.24 -11.10
C GLY A 234 1.01 20.47 -10.65
N LEU A 235 0.23 20.33 -9.59
CA LEU A 235 -0.67 21.40 -9.09
C LEU A 235 0.05 22.50 -8.33
N GLU A 236 1.06 22.15 -7.53
CA GLU A 236 1.88 23.07 -6.73
C GLU A 236 3.37 22.73 -6.89
N PRO A 237 4.06 23.21 -7.94
CA PRO A 237 5.47 22.92 -8.17
C PRO A 237 6.38 23.33 -7.01
N GLU A 238 6.06 24.44 -6.33
CA GLU A 238 6.78 24.95 -5.16
C GLU A 238 6.66 24.05 -3.93
N ALA A 239 5.63 23.20 -3.87
CA ALA A 239 5.47 22.23 -2.79
C ALA A 239 6.39 20.99 -2.94
N GLY A 240 7.07 20.85 -4.07
CA GLY A 240 7.92 19.69 -4.36
C GLY A 240 8.86 19.26 -3.24
N PRO A 241 9.65 20.17 -2.61
CA PRO A 241 10.52 19.82 -1.49
C PRO A 241 9.79 19.26 -0.28
N ASP A 242 8.60 19.78 0.02
CA ASP A 242 7.79 19.34 1.17
C ASP A 242 7.03 18.05 0.88
N LEU A 243 6.66 17.81 -0.37
CA LEU A 243 6.00 16.59 -0.81
C LEU A 243 6.94 15.42 -0.97
N ARG A 244 8.26 15.63 -1.04
CA ARG A 244 9.23 14.53 -1.02
C ARG A 244 9.11 13.76 0.28
N LEU A 245 9.06 12.44 0.17
CA LEU A 245 8.91 11.52 1.31
C LEU A 245 10.02 11.71 2.35
N ALA A 246 11.27 11.86 1.87
CA ALA A 246 12.41 12.23 2.71
C ALA A 246 13.38 13.14 1.91
N PRO A 247 14.16 14.01 2.58
CA PRO A 247 15.23 14.76 1.92
C PRO A 247 16.19 13.81 1.21
N ALA A 248 16.88 14.31 0.19
CA ALA A 248 17.99 13.57 -0.43
C ALA A 248 19.21 13.63 0.53
N GLU A 249 19.12 12.94 1.64
CA GLU A 249 20.25 12.66 2.52
C GLU A 249 21.15 11.63 1.85
N GLY A 250 22.43 11.56 2.27
CA GLY A 250 23.39 10.58 1.77
C GLY A 250 22.89 9.13 1.76
N PRO A 251 23.69 8.14 1.48
CA PRO A 251 23.20 6.76 1.40
C PRO A 251 22.49 6.36 2.69
N VAL A 252 21.26 5.81 2.56
CA VAL A 252 20.42 5.37 3.69
C VAL A 252 21.22 4.45 4.62
N LEU A 253 22.09 3.64 4.06
CA LEU A 253 23.03 2.78 4.76
C LEU A 253 24.46 3.03 4.25
N PRO A 254 25.44 3.25 5.14
CA PRO A 254 26.85 3.21 4.77
C PRO A 254 27.17 1.78 4.33
N HIS A 255 27.98 1.63 3.29
CA HIS A 255 28.42 0.33 2.74
C HIS A 255 27.28 -0.67 2.52
N PRO A 256 26.30 -0.40 1.62
CA PRO A 256 25.06 -1.18 1.51
C PRO A 256 25.30 -2.67 1.26
N TRP A 257 26.34 -3.05 0.52
CA TRP A 257 26.67 -4.45 0.25
C TRP A 257 27.20 -5.19 1.49
N ALA A 258 28.02 -4.53 2.32
CA ALA A 258 28.47 -5.11 3.58
C ALA A 258 27.28 -5.29 4.54
N LYS A 259 26.38 -4.30 4.62
CA LYS A 259 25.13 -4.41 5.41
C LYS A 259 24.21 -5.49 4.89
N ALA A 260 24.07 -5.68 3.59
CA ALA A 260 23.34 -6.78 3.01
C ALA A 260 23.95 -8.15 3.39
N ALA A 261 25.27 -8.27 3.37
CA ALA A 261 25.97 -9.48 3.82
C ALA A 261 25.74 -9.76 5.31
N GLU A 262 25.83 -8.74 6.19
CA GLU A 262 25.52 -8.86 7.63
C GLU A 262 24.09 -9.36 7.86
N ILE A 263 23.11 -8.82 7.12
CA ILE A 263 21.71 -9.23 7.19
C ILE A 263 21.54 -10.68 6.74
N LEU A 264 22.19 -11.07 5.66
CA LEU A 264 22.13 -12.45 5.15
C LEU A 264 22.75 -13.44 6.14
N VAL A 265 23.91 -13.13 6.68
CA VAL A 265 24.57 -13.97 7.71
C VAL A 265 23.69 -14.10 8.95
N GLY A 266 23.11 -12.98 9.42
CA GLY A 266 22.17 -12.97 10.52
C GLY A 266 20.91 -13.79 10.23
N TRP A 267 20.37 -13.71 9.00
CA TRP A 267 19.24 -14.50 8.56
C TRP A 267 19.54 -16.02 8.61
N VAL A 268 20.68 -16.43 8.07
CA VAL A 268 21.12 -17.85 8.11
C VAL A 268 21.30 -18.33 9.55
N PHE A 269 21.88 -17.51 10.42
CA PHE A 269 22.04 -17.84 11.83
C PHE A 269 20.68 -18.03 12.53
N VAL A 270 19.74 -17.08 12.34
CA VAL A 270 18.39 -17.18 12.92
C VAL A 270 17.64 -18.38 12.38
N PHE A 271 17.75 -18.67 11.10
CA PHE A 271 17.16 -19.87 10.49
C PHE A 271 17.73 -21.16 11.11
N GLY A 272 19.05 -21.27 11.28
CA GLY A 272 19.70 -22.42 11.93
C GLY A 272 19.22 -22.60 13.38
N LEU A 273 19.10 -21.50 14.12
CA LEU A 273 18.57 -21.52 15.49
C LEU A 273 17.10 -22.00 15.53
N LEU A 274 16.26 -21.50 14.62
CA LEU A 274 14.85 -21.91 14.54
C LEU A 274 14.73 -23.40 14.15
N TYR A 275 15.55 -23.87 13.23
CA TYR A 275 15.58 -25.28 12.85
C TYR A 275 15.94 -26.17 14.05
N LEU A 276 17.00 -25.80 14.80
CA LEU A 276 17.42 -26.54 15.99
C LEU A 276 16.33 -26.57 17.07
N VAL A 277 15.72 -25.42 17.36
CA VAL A 277 14.64 -25.33 18.35
C VAL A 277 13.42 -26.12 17.88
N GLY A 278 13.01 -25.96 16.62
CA GLY A 278 11.88 -26.69 16.04
C GLY A 278 12.06 -28.20 16.08
N TYR A 279 13.25 -28.67 15.71
CA TYR A 279 13.62 -30.09 15.80
C TYR A 279 13.53 -30.62 17.25
N THR A 280 14.02 -29.85 18.20
CA THR A 280 14.04 -30.19 19.63
C THR A 280 12.62 -30.27 20.21
N VAL A 281 11.80 -29.19 20.03
CA VAL A 281 10.45 -29.14 20.59
C VAL A 281 9.52 -30.19 19.98
N THR A 282 9.70 -30.52 18.70
CA THR A 282 8.89 -31.53 18.04
C THR A 282 9.12 -32.92 18.64
N ARG A 283 10.32 -33.20 19.15
CA ARG A 283 10.68 -34.54 19.69
C ARG A 283 10.45 -34.67 21.19
N TRP A 284 10.61 -33.57 21.96
CA TRP A 284 10.72 -33.66 23.42
C TRP A 284 9.51 -33.14 24.19
N THR A 285 8.59 -32.40 23.54
CA THR A 285 7.46 -31.75 24.22
C THR A 285 6.04 -32.15 23.78
N PRO A 286 5.82 -33.26 23.07
CA PRO A 286 4.51 -33.54 22.47
C PRO A 286 3.37 -33.67 23.50
N GLY A 287 3.61 -34.25 24.67
CA GLY A 287 2.59 -34.45 25.70
C GLY A 287 2.14 -33.15 26.36
N PHE A 288 3.08 -32.30 26.74
CA PHE A 288 2.77 -30.97 27.33
C PHE A 288 2.00 -30.09 26.35
N ASP A 289 2.49 -30.01 25.12
CA ASP A 289 1.93 -29.16 24.10
C ASP A 289 0.49 -29.53 23.74
N THR A 290 0.23 -30.81 23.56
CA THR A 290 -1.11 -31.32 23.23
C THR A 290 -2.06 -31.14 24.40
N GLY A 291 -1.64 -31.53 25.61
CA GLY A 291 -2.48 -31.43 26.81
C GLY A 291 -2.89 -30.00 27.16
N PHE A 292 -2.01 -29.01 26.91
CA PHE A 292 -2.36 -27.61 27.11
C PHE A 292 -3.43 -27.13 26.10
N VAL A 293 -3.33 -27.51 24.83
CA VAL A 293 -4.32 -27.14 23.82
C VAL A 293 -5.66 -27.84 24.08
N GLU A 294 -5.66 -29.12 24.47
CA GLU A 294 -6.86 -29.87 24.88
C GLU A 294 -7.53 -29.19 26.07
N TRP A 295 -6.76 -28.80 27.08
CA TRP A 295 -7.27 -28.07 28.24
C TRP A 295 -7.93 -26.75 27.82
N LEU A 296 -7.30 -25.96 26.93
CA LEU A 296 -7.92 -24.71 26.43
C LEU A 296 -9.24 -24.96 25.70
N GLN A 297 -9.39 -26.08 25.02
CA GLN A 297 -10.63 -26.42 24.31
C GLN A 297 -11.81 -26.70 25.24
N THR A 298 -11.55 -27.09 26.49
CA THR A 298 -12.64 -27.29 27.49
C THR A 298 -13.39 -26.00 27.82
N PHE A 299 -12.80 -24.82 27.52
CA PHE A 299 -13.41 -23.51 27.71
C PHE A 299 -14.15 -22.98 26.46
N ARG A 300 -14.33 -23.81 25.41
CA ARG A 300 -14.99 -23.38 24.18
C ARG A 300 -16.43 -22.95 24.42
N THR A 301 -16.77 -21.76 23.95
CA THR A 301 -18.10 -21.17 23.93
C THR A 301 -18.26 -20.30 22.71
N GLU A 302 -19.50 -20.15 22.21
CA GLU A 302 -19.77 -19.27 21.06
C GLU A 302 -19.22 -17.85 21.21
N ARG A 303 -19.22 -17.32 22.43
CA ARG A 303 -18.68 -15.98 22.72
C ARG A 303 -17.16 -15.96 22.60
N LEU A 304 -16.45 -16.95 23.14
CA LEU A 304 -15.00 -17.03 23.07
C LEU A 304 -14.55 -17.39 21.67
N ASP A 305 -15.33 -18.14 20.88
CA ASP A 305 -15.04 -18.41 19.48
C ASP A 305 -15.05 -17.12 18.65
N LYS A 306 -16.04 -16.22 18.86
CA LYS A 306 -16.09 -14.90 18.22
C LYS A 306 -14.90 -14.00 18.64
N TRP A 307 -14.58 -13.98 19.92
CA TRP A 307 -13.44 -13.21 20.44
C TRP A 307 -12.09 -13.75 19.92
N SER A 308 -11.90 -15.06 19.95
CA SER A 308 -10.68 -15.68 19.43
C SER A 308 -10.55 -15.46 17.91
N TRP A 309 -11.66 -15.47 17.17
CA TRP A 309 -11.64 -15.11 15.75
C TRP A 309 -11.16 -13.67 15.52
N ALA A 310 -11.65 -12.70 16.27
CA ALA A 310 -11.23 -11.30 16.16
C ALA A 310 -9.73 -11.14 16.43
N TRP A 311 -9.20 -11.79 17.48
CA TRP A 311 -7.77 -11.79 17.79
C TRP A 311 -6.94 -12.49 16.71
N SER A 312 -7.41 -13.62 16.18
CA SER A 312 -6.75 -14.32 15.07
C SER A 312 -6.64 -13.41 13.85
N LYS A 313 -7.73 -12.68 13.52
CA LYS A 313 -7.75 -11.72 12.40
C LYS A 313 -6.82 -10.52 12.60
N ALA A 314 -6.58 -10.09 13.84
CA ALA A 314 -5.62 -9.03 14.13
C ALA A 314 -4.15 -9.44 13.84
N GLY A 315 -3.85 -10.74 13.85
CA GLY A 315 -2.55 -11.30 13.45
C GLY A 315 -2.47 -11.82 12.02
N ASP A 316 -3.55 -11.70 11.23
CA ASP A 316 -3.60 -12.14 9.84
C ASP A 316 -2.75 -11.26 8.91
N THR A 317 -2.27 -11.82 7.83
CA THR A 317 -1.45 -11.14 6.80
C THR A 317 -2.10 -9.82 6.34
N HIS A 318 -3.42 -9.79 6.17
CA HIS A 318 -4.12 -8.57 5.75
C HIS A 318 -4.03 -7.44 6.80
N ALA A 319 -4.18 -7.76 8.09
CA ALA A 319 -4.06 -6.78 9.16
C ALA A 319 -2.62 -6.27 9.29
N ILE A 320 -1.65 -7.15 9.23
CA ILE A 320 -0.21 -6.83 9.27
C ILE A 320 0.18 -5.91 8.11
N LEU A 321 -0.22 -6.26 6.88
CA LEU A 321 0.04 -5.43 5.70
C LEU A 321 -0.66 -4.08 5.80
N PHE A 322 -1.92 -4.04 6.24
CA PHE A 322 -2.68 -2.80 6.39
C PHE A 322 -2.02 -1.84 7.37
N ILE A 323 -1.61 -2.33 8.55
CA ILE A 323 -0.93 -1.51 9.58
C ILE A 323 0.43 -1.04 9.04
N SER A 324 1.20 -1.90 8.37
CA SER A 324 2.49 -1.55 7.76
C SER A 324 2.34 -0.47 6.68
N LEU A 325 1.33 -0.61 5.82
CA LEU A 325 1.02 0.35 4.75
C LEU A 325 0.55 1.71 5.27
N ILE A 326 -0.04 1.77 6.46
CA ILE A 326 -0.38 3.03 7.13
C ILE A 326 0.86 3.60 7.84
N PHE A 327 1.56 2.77 8.61
CA PHE A 327 2.68 3.24 9.43
C PHE A 327 3.85 3.79 8.60
N CYS A 328 4.25 3.11 7.52
CA CYS A 328 5.39 3.52 6.71
C CYS A 328 5.24 4.94 6.11
N PRO A 329 4.14 5.29 5.42
CA PRO A 329 3.94 6.64 4.93
C PRO A 329 3.81 7.68 6.05
N LEU A 330 3.15 7.35 7.17
CA LEU A 330 3.07 8.25 8.33
C LEU A 330 4.44 8.49 8.95
N ALA A 331 5.25 7.47 9.11
CA ALA A 331 6.62 7.58 9.60
C ALA A 331 7.48 8.48 8.70
N LEU A 332 7.38 8.33 7.37
CA LEU A 332 8.02 9.20 6.40
C LEU A 332 7.45 10.64 6.45
N ALA A 333 6.15 10.79 6.63
CA ALA A 333 5.52 12.10 6.74
C ALA A 333 5.99 12.86 7.99
N LEU A 334 6.07 12.17 9.13
CA LEU A 334 6.42 12.76 10.42
C LEU A 334 7.94 13.01 10.56
N TRP A 335 8.75 12.01 10.25
CA TRP A 335 10.18 12.03 10.58
C TRP A 335 11.10 12.27 9.39
N ARG A 336 10.62 12.13 8.18
CA ARG A 336 11.37 12.36 6.92
C ARG A 336 12.66 11.53 6.81
N GLN A 337 12.68 10.31 7.37
CA GLN A 337 13.83 9.41 7.39
C GLN A 337 13.48 8.05 6.80
N TRP A 338 14.33 7.51 5.93
CA TRP A 338 14.12 6.20 5.33
C TRP A 338 14.52 5.03 6.23
N ARG A 339 15.50 5.22 7.15
CA ARG A 339 16.00 4.13 8.02
C ARG A 339 14.90 3.43 8.84
N PRO A 340 13.98 4.14 9.51
CA PRO A 340 12.88 3.51 10.24
C PRO A 340 11.98 2.65 9.34
N VAL A 341 11.69 3.15 8.13
CA VAL A 341 10.84 2.42 7.17
C VAL A 341 11.59 1.20 6.64
N LEU A 342 12.87 1.34 6.27
CA LEU A 342 13.71 0.22 5.86
C LEU A 342 13.79 -0.84 6.96
N PHE A 343 13.94 -0.44 8.23
CA PHE A 343 13.96 -1.34 9.38
C PHE A 343 12.65 -2.14 9.47
N LEU A 344 11.49 -1.48 9.39
CA LEU A 344 10.20 -2.17 9.43
C LEU A 344 10.01 -3.11 8.24
N VAL A 345 10.31 -2.65 7.02
CA VAL A 345 10.17 -3.47 5.80
C VAL A 345 11.07 -4.72 5.88
N LEU A 346 12.34 -4.56 6.26
CA LEU A 346 13.25 -5.69 6.40
C LEU A 346 12.86 -6.61 7.57
N THR A 347 12.26 -6.05 8.64
CA THR A 347 11.69 -6.85 9.72
C THR A 347 10.60 -7.77 9.19
N MET A 348 9.64 -7.25 8.43
CA MET A 348 8.52 -8.04 7.92
C MET A 348 8.91 -9.02 6.82
N VAL A 349 9.79 -8.60 5.88
CA VAL A 349 10.28 -9.48 4.81
C VAL A 349 11.14 -10.63 5.38
N GLY A 350 12.01 -10.31 6.32
CA GLY A 350 12.85 -11.32 6.97
C GLY A 350 12.06 -12.28 7.85
N GLU A 351 11.07 -11.77 8.60
CA GLU A 351 10.15 -12.60 9.37
C GLU A 351 9.42 -13.58 8.46
N LEU A 352 8.78 -13.09 7.38
CA LEU A 352 8.04 -13.92 6.44
C LEU A 352 8.92 -15.03 5.84
N THR A 353 10.12 -14.69 5.39
CA THR A 353 11.04 -15.66 4.77
C THR A 353 11.59 -16.66 5.78
N LEU A 354 11.96 -16.23 7.00
CA LEU A 354 12.38 -17.09 8.10
C LEU A 354 11.28 -18.05 8.51
N PHE A 355 10.05 -17.54 8.69
CA PHE A 355 8.88 -18.34 9.00
C PHE A 355 8.64 -19.44 7.94
N LEU A 356 8.56 -19.06 6.66
CA LEU A 356 8.27 -20.01 5.59
C LEU A 356 9.36 -21.08 5.46
N CYS A 357 10.64 -20.69 5.52
CA CYS A 357 11.75 -21.63 5.46
C CYS A 357 11.79 -22.56 6.69
N ALA A 358 11.58 -22.02 7.90
CA ALA A 358 11.56 -22.84 9.12
C ALA A 358 10.34 -23.78 9.13
N ALA A 359 9.16 -23.32 8.73
CA ALA A 359 7.96 -24.14 8.64
C ALA A 359 8.15 -25.32 7.64
N ALA A 360 8.76 -25.06 6.50
CA ALA A 360 9.05 -26.09 5.50
C ALA A 360 10.10 -27.08 5.99
N ALA A 361 11.16 -26.62 6.67
CA ALA A 361 12.28 -27.45 7.10
C ALA A 361 11.95 -28.30 8.34
N VAL A 362 11.17 -27.76 9.30
CA VAL A 362 10.80 -28.49 10.53
C VAL A 362 9.63 -29.44 10.29
N GLY A 363 8.64 -29.04 9.51
CA GLY A 363 7.51 -29.88 9.14
C GLY A 363 6.63 -30.35 10.30
N ARG A 364 6.57 -29.61 11.43
CA ARG A 364 5.85 -30.02 12.63
C ARG A 364 4.35 -30.13 12.38
N PRO A 365 3.68 -31.26 12.73
CA PRO A 365 2.23 -31.38 12.62
C PRO A 365 1.52 -30.41 13.57
N ARG A 366 0.30 -30.00 13.21
CA ARG A 366 -0.56 -29.20 14.08
C ARG A 366 -1.14 -30.05 15.21
N PRO A 367 -1.64 -29.41 16.31
CA PRO A 367 -2.29 -30.14 17.39
C PRO A 367 -3.37 -31.10 16.85
N PRO A 368 -3.42 -32.35 17.33
CA PRO A 368 -4.40 -33.37 16.92
C PRO A 368 -5.76 -33.14 17.61
N VAL A 369 -6.29 -31.93 17.48
CA VAL A 369 -7.54 -31.47 18.09
C VAL A 369 -8.42 -30.81 17.04
N GLU A 370 -9.69 -30.61 17.37
CA GLU A 370 -10.60 -29.89 16.45
C GLU A 370 -10.10 -28.45 16.20
N GLN A 371 -9.92 -28.12 14.93
CA GLN A 371 -9.46 -26.80 14.48
C GLN A 371 -10.66 -25.94 14.09
N LEU A 372 -10.76 -24.71 14.66
CA LEU A 372 -11.82 -23.74 14.32
C LEU A 372 -11.53 -22.95 13.02
N ASP A 373 -10.30 -22.94 12.57
CA ASP A 373 -9.88 -22.41 11.26
C ASP A 373 -9.66 -23.56 10.29
N GLY A 374 -9.87 -23.34 9.01
CA GLY A 374 -9.64 -24.36 7.97
C GLY A 374 -8.18 -24.83 7.90
N GLN A 375 -7.94 -25.85 7.11
CA GLN A 375 -6.58 -26.37 6.91
C GLN A 375 -5.65 -25.29 6.36
N MET A 376 -4.48 -25.15 6.98
CA MET A 376 -3.45 -24.20 6.55
C MET A 376 -2.35 -24.94 5.77
N PRO A 377 -1.80 -24.31 4.72
CA PRO A 377 -0.80 -24.97 3.87
C PRO A 377 0.58 -25.11 4.52
N THR A 378 0.81 -24.46 5.68
CA THR A 378 2.09 -24.47 6.40
C THR A 378 2.05 -25.37 7.63
N SER A 379 3.23 -25.84 8.07
CA SER A 379 3.39 -26.62 9.32
C SER A 379 3.11 -25.75 10.55
N SER A 380 3.06 -26.39 11.74
CA SER A 380 2.73 -25.72 12.99
C SER A 380 3.85 -24.79 13.49
N PHE A 381 5.12 -25.19 13.34
CA PHE A 381 6.26 -24.47 13.90
C PHE A 381 7.04 -23.66 12.83
N PRO A 382 7.46 -22.43 13.16
CA PRO A 382 6.96 -21.56 14.22
C PRO A 382 5.58 -20.98 13.88
N SER A 383 4.90 -20.30 14.79
CA SER A 383 3.64 -19.64 14.46
C SER A 383 3.86 -18.34 13.68
N GLY A 384 3.49 -18.32 12.40
CA GLY A 384 3.62 -17.12 11.55
C GLY A 384 2.76 -15.96 12.00
N HIS A 385 1.49 -16.18 12.41
CA HIS A 385 0.62 -15.11 12.94
C HIS A 385 1.24 -14.39 14.13
N ILE A 386 1.88 -15.13 15.01
CA ILE A 386 2.47 -14.57 16.24
C ILE A 386 3.78 -13.90 15.91
N ALA A 387 4.66 -14.52 15.12
CA ALA A 387 5.92 -13.93 14.71
C ALA A 387 5.71 -12.61 13.96
N ALA A 388 4.78 -12.57 12.99
CA ALA A 388 4.45 -11.34 12.26
C ALA A 388 3.88 -10.25 13.17
N THR A 389 2.98 -10.60 14.11
CA THR A 389 2.42 -9.65 15.08
C THR A 389 3.50 -9.11 16.02
N MET A 390 4.36 -9.98 16.57
CA MET A 390 5.48 -9.58 17.42
C MET A 390 6.46 -8.67 16.67
N CYS A 391 6.88 -9.05 15.47
CA CYS A 391 7.80 -8.29 14.64
C CYS A 391 7.24 -6.90 14.32
N LEU A 392 5.98 -6.82 13.88
CA LEU A 392 5.33 -5.55 13.54
C LEU A 392 5.29 -4.59 14.73
N TRP A 393 4.67 -5.01 15.84
CA TRP A 393 4.44 -4.13 16.99
C TRP A 393 5.73 -3.80 17.73
N ALA A 394 6.68 -4.74 17.84
CA ALA A 394 7.99 -4.48 18.41
C ALA A 394 8.79 -3.50 17.54
N ALA A 395 8.80 -3.65 16.22
CA ALA A 395 9.47 -2.69 15.33
C ALA A 395 8.84 -1.30 15.42
N ILE A 396 7.51 -1.20 15.45
CA ILE A 396 6.80 0.08 15.65
C ILE A 396 7.18 0.69 17.01
N ALA A 397 7.20 -0.10 18.09
CA ALA A 397 7.58 0.38 19.42
C ALA A 397 9.03 0.89 19.45
N ILE A 398 9.98 0.15 18.87
CA ILE A 398 11.38 0.54 18.76
C ILE A 398 11.53 1.90 18.05
N ILE A 399 10.81 2.08 16.93
CA ILE A 399 10.87 3.30 16.13
C ILE A 399 10.25 4.49 16.86
N THR A 400 9.07 4.29 17.45
CA THR A 400 8.28 5.37 18.06
C THR A 400 8.83 5.83 19.41
N MET A 401 9.30 4.90 20.26
CA MET A 401 9.85 5.22 21.57
C MET A 401 11.04 6.18 21.52
N ALA A 402 11.86 6.09 20.48
CA ALA A 402 13.01 6.99 20.29
C ALA A 402 12.62 8.39 19.77
N ARG A 403 11.43 8.53 19.16
CA ARG A 403 11.03 9.76 18.43
C ARG A 403 9.91 10.53 19.10
N ILE A 404 9.07 9.86 19.87
CA ILE A 404 7.95 10.46 20.56
C ILE A 404 8.35 10.65 22.03
N ARG A 405 8.27 11.89 22.53
CA ARG A 405 8.62 12.22 23.93
C ARG A 405 7.41 12.30 24.85
N GLN A 406 6.20 12.40 24.30
CA GLN A 406 4.95 12.53 25.05
C GLN A 406 4.64 11.22 25.82
N PRO A 407 3.95 11.29 26.97
CA PRO A 407 3.63 10.13 27.79
C PRO A 407 2.84 9.03 27.07
N TRP A 408 1.99 9.38 26.12
CA TRP A 408 1.21 8.41 25.34
C TRP A 408 2.07 7.46 24.47
N ARG A 409 3.40 7.74 24.32
CA ARG A 409 4.32 6.82 23.60
C ARG A 409 4.31 5.40 24.17
N TRP A 410 3.97 5.22 25.46
CA TRP A 410 3.94 3.92 26.12
C TRP A 410 2.84 2.99 25.59
N ILE A 411 1.88 3.51 24.79
CA ILE A 411 0.90 2.66 24.10
C ILE A 411 1.58 1.68 23.13
N PHE A 412 2.69 2.05 22.48
CA PHE A 412 3.36 1.20 21.51
C PHE A 412 4.03 -0.02 22.13
N PRO A 413 4.86 0.08 23.18
CA PRO A 413 5.35 -1.10 23.88
C PRO A 413 4.23 -1.90 24.55
N ALA A 414 3.15 -1.28 25.04
CA ALA A 414 1.98 -2.00 25.53
C ALA A 414 1.32 -2.84 24.42
N LEU A 415 1.14 -2.27 23.23
CA LEU A 415 0.63 -3.00 22.06
C LEU A 415 1.60 -4.10 21.60
N ALA A 416 2.92 -3.88 21.71
CA ALA A 416 3.92 -4.89 21.37
C ALA A 416 3.88 -6.13 22.31
N VAL A 417 3.23 -6.02 23.44
CA VAL A 417 2.97 -7.14 24.38
C VAL A 417 1.55 -7.68 24.20
N ILE A 418 0.54 -6.79 24.24
CA ILE A 418 -0.87 -7.19 24.28
C ILE A 418 -1.29 -7.87 22.96
N MET A 419 -0.88 -7.32 21.83
CA MET A 419 -1.31 -7.86 20.51
C MET A 419 -0.79 -9.28 20.26
N PRO A 420 0.52 -9.57 20.42
CA PRO A 420 1.01 -10.94 20.27
C PRO A 420 0.43 -11.92 21.28
N LEU A 421 0.23 -11.51 22.56
CA LEU A 421 -0.38 -12.37 23.56
C LEU A 421 -1.82 -12.73 23.21
N GLY A 422 -2.63 -11.76 22.79
CA GLY A 422 -4.00 -12.01 22.35
C GLY A 422 -4.07 -12.94 21.14
N VAL A 423 -3.20 -12.73 20.15
CA VAL A 423 -3.08 -13.62 18.98
C VAL A 423 -2.61 -15.00 19.42
N ALA A 424 -1.61 -15.10 20.30
CA ALA A 424 -1.09 -16.38 20.79
C ALA A 424 -2.16 -17.22 21.48
N LEU A 425 -2.87 -16.63 22.45
CA LEU A 425 -3.99 -17.30 23.13
C LEU A 425 -5.08 -17.71 22.14
N SER A 426 -5.40 -16.85 21.20
CA SER A 426 -6.38 -17.15 20.14
C SER A 426 -5.94 -18.37 19.29
N ARG A 427 -4.71 -18.41 18.83
CA ARG A 427 -4.22 -19.51 17.96
C ARG A 427 -4.17 -20.85 18.67
N MET A 428 -3.82 -20.87 19.97
CA MET A 428 -3.88 -22.09 20.78
C MET A 428 -5.32 -22.53 21.05
N TYR A 429 -6.19 -21.59 21.48
CA TYR A 429 -7.61 -21.87 21.70
C TYR A 429 -8.31 -22.43 20.46
N ARG A 430 -7.97 -21.92 19.27
CA ARG A 430 -8.51 -22.39 17.99
C ARG A 430 -7.90 -23.71 17.50
N GLY A 431 -7.00 -24.31 18.26
CA GLY A 431 -6.37 -25.61 17.94
C GLY A 431 -5.33 -25.54 16.81
N MET A 432 -4.82 -24.36 16.50
CA MET A 432 -3.96 -24.14 15.32
C MET A 432 -2.46 -24.29 15.61
N HIS A 433 -2.03 -24.05 16.83
CA HIS A 433 -0.63 -24.05 17.24
C HIS A 433 -0.43 -24.62 18.66
N HIS A 434 0.74 -25.18 18.87
CA HIS A 434 1.21 -25.61 20.19
C HIS A 434 1.81 -24.43 20.99
N PRO A 435 1.85 -24.49 22.34
CA PRO A 435 2.56 -23.50 23.17
C PRO A 435 4.01 -23.28 22.76
N THR A 436 4.74 -24.34 22.41
CA THR A 436 6.15 -24.22 22.01
C THR A 436 6.35 -23.59 20.62
N ASP A 437 5.33 -23.55 19.77
CA ASP A 437 5.38 -22.77 18.53
C ASP A 437 5.45 -21.26 18.79
N MET A 438 4.90 -20.81 19.95
CA MET A 438 5.03 -19.43 20.43
C MET A 438 6.46 -19.10 20.81
N LEU A 439 7.17 -20.05 21.47
CA LEU A 439 8.58 -19.92 21.80
C LEU A 439 9.40 -19.74 20.51
N GLY A 440 9.10 -20.53 19.46
CA GLY A 440 9.72 -20.37 18.16
C GLY A 440 9.49 -18.97 17.55
N ALA A 441 8.27 -18.45 17.65
CA ALA A 441 7.94 -17.10 17.19
C ALA A 441 8.68 -16.01 18.00
N ALA A 442 8.79 -16.17 19.31
CA ALA A 442 9.51 -15.23 20.17
C ALA A 442 11.03 -15.24 19.89
N ILE A 443 11.62 -16.40 19.68
CA ILE A 443 13.04 -16.55 19.28
C ILE A 443 13.27 -15.91 17.91
N LEU A 444 12.43 -16.20 16.93
CA LEU A 444 12.48 -15.58 15.60
C LEU A 444 12.49 -14.07 15.73
N THR A 445 11.49 -13.52 16.40
CA THR A 445 11.31 -12.07 16.54
C THR A 445 12.49 -11.42 17.22
N THR A 446 12.89 -11.95 18.40
CA THR A 446 13.96 -11.34 19.20
C THR A 446 15.30 -11.40 18.48
N ALA A 447 15.66 -12.56 17.93
CA ALA A 447 16.92 -12.72 17.21
C ALA A 447 16.95 -11.87 15.92
N TRP A 448 15.88 -11.88 15.14
CA TRP A 448 15.81 -11.12 13.89
C TRP A 448 15.82 -9.60 14.11
N LEU A 449 15.03 -9.10 15.05
CA LEU A 449 15.07 -7.67 15.43
C LEU A 449 16.43 -7.27 15.96
N THR A 450 17.13 -8.14 16.71
CA THR A 450 18.48 -7.86 17.19
C THR A 450 19.46 -7.72 16.04
N VAL A 451 19.45 -8.63 15.07
CA VAL A 451 20.26 -8.53 13.85
C VAL A 451 20.02 -7.19 13.15
N LEU A 452 18.75 -6.86 12.89
CA LEU A 452 18.41 -5.61 12.19
C LEU A 452 18.69 -4.35 13.01
N TRP A 453 18.55 -4.42 14.34
CA TRP A 453 18.88 -3.30 15.22
C TRP A 453 20.34 -2.88 15.08
N PHE A 454 21.28 -3.82 15.12
CA PHE A 454 22.71 -3.53 14.99
C PHE A 454 23.12 -3.18 13.55
N THR A 455 22.48 -3.78 12.55
CA THR A 455 22.82 -3.55 11.14
C THR A 455 22.25 -2.25 10.60
N ILE A 456 20.97 -1.96 10.86
CA ILE A 456 20.24 -0.81 10.29
C ILE A 456 20.34 0.42 11.18
N ARG A 457 20.35 0.23 12.52
CA ARG A 457 20.32 1.31 13.52
C ARG A 457 19.19 2.30 13.24
N PRO A 458 17.90 1.89 13.37
CA PRO A 458 16.75 2.67 12.88
C PRO A 458 16.62 4.05 13.53
N ASN A 459 17.23 4.25 14.70
CA ASN A 459 17.18 5.46 15.51
C ASN A 459 18.45 6.33 15.42
N ALA A 460 19.45 5.92 14.62
CA ALA A 460 20.63 6.75 14.40
C ALA A 460 20.24 8.00 13.61
N HIS A 461 20.65 9.17 14.09
CA HIS A 461 20.57 10.38 13.31
C HIS A 461 21.56 10.29 12.13
N PRO A 462 21.22 10.78 10.94
CA PRO A 462 22.24 10.97 9.92
C PRO A 462 23.30 11.90 10.51
N ALA A 463 24.56 11.48 10.47
CA ALA A 463 25.66 12.37 10.80
C ALA A 463 25.52 13.62 9.92
N SER A 464 25.57 14.80 10.51
CA SER A 464 25.55 16.04 9.73
C SER A 464 26.72 15.95 8.74
N ALA A 465 26.54 16.44 7.51
CA ALA A 465 27.62 16.42 6.52
C ALA A 465 28.92 17.08 7.07
N THR A 466 28.77 17.96 8.06
CA THR A 466 29.84 18.61 8.81
C THR A 466 30.57 17.65 9.77
N GLU A 467 29.85 16.74 10.46
CA GLU A 467 30.47 15.73 11.34
C GLU A 467 31.21 14.66 10.53
N ALA A 468 30.59 14.19 9.42
CA ALA A 468 31.26 13.24 8.51
C ALA A 468 32.51 13.84 7.85
N ALA A 469 32.49 15.14 7.49
CA ALA A 469 33.65 15.84 6.98
C ALA A 469 34.72 16.05 8.08
N SER A 470 34.31 16.32 9.32
CA SER A 470 35.21 16.46 10.46
C SER A 470 35.91 15.14 10.84
N GLU A 471 35.14 14.01 10.84
CA GLU A 471 35.70 12.67 11.05
C GLU A 471 36.68 12.25 9.91
N ALA A 472 36.34 12.58 8.67
CA ALA A 472 37.22 12.30 7.52
C ALA A 472 38.52 13.11 7.57
N VAL A 473 38.47 14.36 8.03
CA VAL A 473 39.66 15.20 8.26
C VAL A 473 40.48 14.66 9.42
N ALA A 474 39.86 14.27 10.53
CA ALA A 474 40.53 13.69 11.69
C ALA A 474 41.23 12.35 11.36
N ALA A 475 40.56 11.50 10.54
CA ALA A 475 41.13 10.24 10.08
C ALA A 475 42.36 10.45 9.16
N THR A 476 42.33 11.48 8.29
CA THR A 476 43.48 11.83 7.42
C THR A 476 44.64 12.47 8.19
N ASP A 477 44.37 13.16 9.29
CA ASP A 477 45.45 13.72 10.12
C ASP A 477 46.09 12.66 11.03
N SER A 478 45.34 11.64 11.48
CA SER A 478 45.91 10.52 12.24
C SER A 478 46.89 9.65 11.40
N ASP A 479 46.58 9.44 10.11
CA ASP A 479 47.49 8.72 9.18
C ASP A 479 48.74 9.51 8.84
N ARG A 480 48.75 10.83 9.01
CA ARG A 480 49.92 11.68 8.82
C ARG A 480 50.86 11.79 10.02
N LEU A 481 50.42 11.33 11.19
CA LEU A 481 51.14 11.41 12.45
C LEU A 481 51.84 10.09 12.86
N GLU A 482 51.72 9.01 12.07
CA GLU A 482 52.51 7.82 12.31
C GLU A 482 53.94 8.08 11.76
N PRO A 483 54.97 8.20 12.60
CA PRO A 483 56.35 8.32 12.13
C PRO A 483 56.82 6.99 11.58
N ALA A 484 57.33 7.02 10.36
CA ALA A 484 58.04 5.91 9.75
C ALA A 484 59.03 5.29 10.75
N ARG A 485 58.78 4.08 11.15
CA ARG A 485 59.73 3.20 11.85
C ARG A 485 60.26 2.15 10.89
#